data_2aaceb6c55562088d0ce48c4bff4262d
#
_entry.id   2aaceb6c55562088d0ce48c4bff4262d
#
_cell.length_a   1.000
_cell.length_b   1.000
_cell.length_c   1.000
_cell.angle_alpha   90.00
_cell.angle_beta   90.00
_cell.angle_gamma   90.00
#
_symmetry.space_group_name_H-M   'P 1'
#
loop_
_entity.id
_entity.type
_entity.pdbx_description
1 polymer ?
#
loop_
_entity_poly.entity_id
_entity_poly.type
_entity_poly.pdbx_seq_one_letter_code
_entity_poly.pdbx_strand_id
1 'polypeptide(L)'
;MRTINSLILAGGLLACGTTLAGDLLQWQSNSLTYLWGKNFKVNPSTQQTLTFEHADGWKYGDNFLFVDKIFYQGQKDAGNGPNTYYGEISPRLSFNKIFDQKLSFGPVKDVLLAMTYEFGEGDTEAYLIGPGFDLDIPGFDYFQLNFYQRTTDGSRPGDNVWQITPVWAYTIPVGASDVLIDGFMDWVVDNDENRRGTYHANLHFNPQIKYDLGKAMHLGEKQLYVGVEYDYWKNKYGIKDSGAFTTDQNTMSFLVKVLF
;
A
#
# COMPACT_ATOMS: atom_id res chain seq x y z
N MET A 1 -20.81 -15.40 38.29
CA MET A 1 -19.83 -16.34 37.79
C MET A 1 -20.13 -16.60 36.32
N ARG A 2 -19.45 -15.96 35.39
CA ARG A 2 -19.48 -16.27 33.97
C ARG A 2 -18.04 -16.37 33.53
N THR A 3 -17.68 -17.55 33.09
CA THR A 3 -16.38 -18.02 32.68
C THR A 3 -15.93 -17.32 31.41
N ILE A 4 -14.74 -16.79 31.47
CA ILE A 4 -13.97 -16.24 30.34
C ILE A 4 -13.44 -17.44 29.54
N ASN A 5 -13.92 -17.62 28.33
CA ASN A 5 -13.30 -18.54 27.37
C ASN A 5 -12.25 -17.77 26.57
N SER A 6 -11.01 -18.03 26.94
CA SER A 6 -9.82 -17.60 26.18
C SER A 6 -9.79 -18.33 24.84
N LEU A 7 -9.86 -17.58 23.74
CA LEU A 7 -9.57 -18.11 22.41
C LEU A 7 -8.07 -18.11 22.22
N ILE A 8 -7.45 -19.26 22.40
CA ILE A 8 -6.11 -19.58 21.86
C ILE A 8 -6.31 -20.09 20.45
N LEU A 9 -6.08 -19.22 19.47
CA LEU A 9 -6.00 -19.59 18.06
C LEU A 9 -4.82 -18.87 17.42
N ALA A 10 -3.62 -19.37 17.68
CA ALA A 10 -2.45 -19.01 16.89
C ALA A 10 -1.37 -20.08 17.13
N GLY A 11 -1.08 -20.86 16.15
CA GLY A 11 0.07 -21.76 16.20
C GLY A 11 -0.16 -23.11 15.51
N GLY A 12 -0.33 -23.11 14.19
CA GLY A 12 -0.45 -24.39 13.53
C GLY A 12 -0.51 -24.36 12.00
N LEU A 13 0.29 -23.52 11.32
CA LEU A 13 0.38 -23.55 9.85
C LEU A 13 1.75 -23.11 9.33
N LEU A 14 2.84 -23.52 9.96
CA LEU A 14 4.20 -23.25 9.47
C LEU A 14 5.13 -24.45 9.62
N ALA A 15 4.70 -25.63 9.18
CA ALA A 15 5.59 -26.77 9.08
C ALA A 15 5.08 -27.76 8.03
N CYS A 16 5.06 -27.35 6.76
CA CYS A 16 5.04 -28.31 5.66
C CYS A 16 5.46 -27.61 4.37
N GLY A 17 6.68 -27.87 3.88
CA GLY A 17 7.09 -27.47 2.55
C GLY A 17 8.44 -26.77 2.40
N THR A 18 9.45 -27.13 3.17
CA THR A 18 10.80 -26.51 3.09
C THR A 18 11.65 -26.93 1.89
N THR A 19 11.22 -27.87 1.07
CA THR A 19 12.03 -28.36 -0.06
C THR A 19 11.58 -27.89 -1.45
N LEU A 20 10.36 -27.39 -1.60
CA LEU A 20 9.89 -26.79 -2.85
C LEU A 20 9.82 -25.25 -2.81
N ALA A 21 9.80 -24.65 -1.63
CA ALA A 21 9.73 -23.21 -1.46
C ALA A 21 11.06 -22.51 -1.82
N GLY A 22 12.20 -23.15 -1.62
CA GLY A 22 13.52 -22.56 -1.90
C GLY A 22 13.80 -22.26 -3.38
N ASP A 23 13.15 -22.97 -4.30
CA ASP A 23 13.29 -22.73 -5.75
C ASP A 23 12.28 -21.70 -6.29
N LEU A 24 11.21 -21.46 -5.57
CA LEU A 24 10.16 -20.53 -5.97
C LEU A 24 10.35 -19.14 -5.37
N LEU A 25 10.61 -19.04 -4.07
CA LEU A 25 10.79 -17.79 -3.36
C LEU A 25 12.26 -17.35 -3.43
N GLN A 26 12.50 -16.15 -3.94
CA GLN A 26 13.86 -15.59 -4.10
C GLN A 26 14.24 -14.67 -2.92
N TRP A 27 13.31 -13.90 -2.43
CA TRP A 27 13.45 -13.02 -1.27
C TRP A 27 12.09 -12.70 -0.67
N GLN A 28 12.06 -12.31 0.61
CA GLN A 28 10.87 -11.80 1.27
C GLN A 28 11.24 -10.76 2.33
N SER A 29 10.29 -9.90 2.65
CA SER A 29 10.39 -8.89 3.70
C SER A 29 9.04 -8.73 4.37
N ASN A 30 9.05 -8.64 5.69
CA ASN A 30 7.86 -8.34 6.49
C ASN A 30 8.11 -7.09 7.31
N SER A 31 7.07 -6.30 7.52
CA SER A 31 7.18 -5.14 8.40
C SER A 31 5.89 -4.88 9.17
N LEU A 32 6.06 -4.18 10.28
CA LEU A 32 4.98 -3.61 11.06
C LEU A 32 5.24 -2.13 11.25
N THR A 33 4.27 -1.30 10.83
CA THR A 33 4.34 0.15 10.92
C THR A 33 3.25 0.67 11.84
N TYR A 34 3.62 1.55 12.77
CA TYR A 34 2.68 2.35 13.53
C TYR A 34 2.69 3.78 13.01
N LEU A 35 1.51 4.32 12.72
CA LEU A 35 1.32 5.72 12.32
C LEU A 35 0.38 6.42 13.30
N TRP A 36 0.63 7.71 13.48
CA TRP A 36 -0.26 8.61 14.20
C TRP A 36 -0.33 9.95 13.51
N GLY A 37 -1.55 10.38 13.15
CA GLY A 37 -1.76 11.61 12.40
C GLY A 37 -3.06 12.32 12.77
N LYS A 38 -3.17 13.57 12.30
CA LYS A 38 -4.35 14.43 12.48
C LYS A 38 -4.72 15.12 11.18
N ASN A 39 -5.93 15.69 11.15
CA ASN A 39 -6.50 16.42 10.02
C ASN A 39 -6.92 15.54 8.85
N PHE A 40 -7.16 14.26 9.07
CA PHE A 40 -7.76 13.38 8.08
C PHE A 40 -9.13 13.92 7.67
N LYS A 41 -9.50 13.69 6.41
CA LYS A 41 -10.76 14.10 5.80
C LYS A 41 -11.59 12.87 5.46
N VAL A 42 -12.91 13.06 5.39
CA VAL A 42 -13.93 12.02 5.16
C VAL A 42 -14.13 11.15 6.41
N ASN A 43 -13.07 10.58 6.92
CA ASN A 43 -13.03 9.79 8.16
C ASN A 43 -12.69 10.69 9.37
N PRO A 44 -12.83 10.20 10.62
CA PRO A 44 -12.45 10.94 11.82
C PRO A 44 -11.05 11.52 11.73
N SER A 45 -10.89 12.77 12.16
CA SER A 45 -9.71 13.60 11.89
C SER A 45 -8.43 13.18 12.60
N THR A 46 -8.50 12.38 13.66
CA THR A 46 -7.33 11.85 14.36
C THR A 46 -7.34 10.34 14.30
N GLN A 47 -6.27 9.79 13.75
CA GLN A 47 -6.16 8.35 13.50
C GLN A 47 -4.84 7.80 14.01
N GLN A 48 -4.89 6.54 14.43
CA GLN A 48 -3.75 5.67 14.61
C GLN A 48 -3.89 4.50 13.64
N THR A 49 -2.85 4.18 12.91
CA THR A 49 -2.86 3.03 12.00
C THR A 49 -1.77 2.06 12.38
N LEU A 50 -2.09 0.80 12.39
CA LEU A 50 -1.13 -0.30 12.46
C LEU A 50 -1.16 -1.02 11.13
N THR A 51 -0.06 -0.91 10.37
CA THR A 51 0.09 -1.51 9.04
C THR A 51 1.01 -2.72 9.13
N PHE A 52 0.51 -3.87 8.69
CA PHE A 52 1.35 -5.02 8.37
C PHE A 52 1.61 -5.01 6.87
N GLU A 53 2.88 -5.21 6.46
CA GLU A 53 3.26 -5.34 5.06
C GLU A 53 4.07 -6.61 4.85
N HIS A 54 3.83 -7.26 3.72
CA HIS A 54 4.64 -8.35 3.20
C HIS A 54 5.00 -8.05 1.74
N ALA A 55 6.27 -8.21 1.42
CA ALA A 55 6.76 -8.14 0.05
C ALA A 55 7.63 -9.36 -0.24
N ASP A 56 7.51 -9.92 -1.41
CA ASP A 56 8.35 -11.02 -1.86
C ASP A 56 8.66 -10.95 -3.36
N GLY A 57 9.78 -11.55 -3.72
CA GLY A 57 10.11 -11.85 -5.12
C GLY A 57 10.21 -13.34 -5.32
N TRP A 58 9.57 -13.82 -6.38
CA TRP A 58 9.53 -15.23 -6.70
C TRP A 58 9.89 -15.51 -8.17
N LYS A 59 9.94 -16.78 -8.52
CA LYS A 59 10.41 -17.24 -9.83
C LYS A 59 9.72 -16.57 -11.02
N TYR A 60 8.47 -16.12 -10.89
CA TYR A 60 7.68 -15.59 -11.99
C TYR A 60 7.26 -14.14 -11.83
N GLY A 61 7.66 -13.48 -10.72
CA GLY A 61 7.25 -12.11 -10.48
C GLY A 61 7.60 -11.62 -9.07
N ASP A 62 6.70 -10.82 -8.54
CA ASP A 62 6.73 -10.34 -7.15
C ASP A 62 5.30 -10.20 -6.61
N ASN A 63 5.19 -10.11 -5.29
CA ASN A 63 3.95 -9.85 -4.60
C ASN A 63 4.16 -8.73 -3.58
N PHE A 64 3.13 -7.92 -3.39
CA PHE A 64 3.03 -7.01 -2.27
C PHE A 64 1.67 -7.18 -1.61
N LEU A 65 1.66 -7.16 -0.30
CA LEU A 65 0.44 -7.20 0.50
C LEU A 65 0.59 -6.21 1.64
N PHE A 66 -0.46 -5.47 1.93
CA PHE A 66 -0.56 -4.75 3.19
C PHE A 66 -1.97 -4.84 3.78
N VAL A 67 -2.02 -4.68 5.11
CA VAL A 67 -3.27 -4.56 5.85
C VAL A 67 -3.11 -3.46 6.90
N ASP A 68 -3.98 -2.48 6.81
CA ASP A 68 -4.13 -1.41 7.77
C ASP A 68 -5.23 -1.73 8.78
N LYS A 69 -4.91 -1.62 10.04
CA LYS A 69 -5.90 -1.52 11.12
C LYS A 69 -5.91 -0.10 11.64
N ILE A 70 -6.99 0.63 11.37
CA ILE A 70 -7.14 2.06 11.64
C ILE A 70 -8.02 2.24 12.87
N PHE A 71 -7.52 2.98 13.86
CA PHE A 71 -8.24 3.33 15.09
C PHE A 71 -8.56 4.83 15.09
N TYR A 72 -9.81 5.16 15.27
CA TYR A 72 -10.31 6.53 15.31
C TYR A 72 -10.27 7.09 16.73
N GLN A 73 -9.79 8.31 16.90
CA GLN A 73 -9.78 9.01 18.18
C GLN A 73 -10.82 10.11 18.20
N GLY A 74 -11.63 10.12 19.27
CA GLY A 74 -12.50 11.23 19.64
C GLY A 74 -13.89 11.28 19.00
N GLN A 75 -14.13 10.65 17.88
CA GLN A 75 -15.46 10.55 17.25
C GLN A 75 -15.63 9.18 16.63
N LYS A 76 -16.79 8.58 16.87
CA LYS A 76 -17.24 7.42 16.11
C LYS A 76 -17.61 7.92 14.72
N ASP A 77 -17.08 7.30 13.69
CA ASP A 77 -17.58 7.53 12.35
C ASP A 77 -19.07 7.16 12.28
N ALA A 78 -19.85 7.93 11.56
CA ALA A 78 -21.30 7.78 11.49
C ALA A 78 -21.74 6.53 10.71
N GLY A 79 -21.06 5.42 10.87
CA GLY A 79 -21.37 4.15 10.21
C GLY A 79 -20.45 3.00 10.61
N ASN A 80 -19.17 3.28 10.87
CA ASN A 80 -18.13 2.24 10.95
C ASN A 80 -17.60 1.97 12.38
N GLY A 81 -18.10 2.64 13.40
CA GLY A 81 -17.63 2.42 14.77
C GLY A 81 -16.26 3.07 15.07
N PRO A 82 -15.53 2.59 16.10
CA PRO A 82 -14.28 3.22 16.57
C PRO A 82 -13.02 2.86 15.77
N ASN A 83 -13.13 1.98 14.80
CA ASN A 83 -12.00 1.50 14.00
C ASN A 83 -12.49 0.91 12.67
N THR A 84 -11.57 0.78 11.72
CA THR A 84 -11.81 0.12 10.44
C THR A 84 -10.57 -0.65 10.00
N TYR A 85 -10.64 -1.31 8.86
CA TYR A 85 -9.49 -1.93 8.20
C TYR A 85 -9.57 -1.73 6.69
N TYR A 86 -8.39 -1.74 6.06
CA TYR A 86 -8.22 -1.73 4.62
C TYR A 86 -6.97 -2.53 4.27
N GLY A 87 -6.93 -3.13 3.11
CA GLY A 87 -5.74 -3.84 2.65
C GLY A 87 -5.77 -4.11 1.16
N GLU A 88 -4.61 -4.50 0.66
CA GLU A 88 -4.41 -4.86 -0.74
C GLU A 88 -3.54 -6.10 -0.87
N ILE A 89 -3.79 -6.87 -1.91
CA ILE A 89 -2.93 -7.96 -2.39
C ILE A 89 -2.60 -7.64 -3.84
N SER A 90 -1.32 -7.41 -4.14
CA SER A 90 -0.84 -6.88 -5.41
C SER A 90 0.22 -7.78 -6.05
N PRO A 91 -0.15 -8.93 -6.64
CA PRO A 91 0.77 -9.77 -7.38
C PRO A 91 1.10 -9.16 -8.76
N ARG A 92 2.37 -9.30 -9.19
CA ARG A 92 2.81 -8.93 -10.52
C ARG A 92 3.54 -10.09 -11.19
N LEU A 93 3.19 -10.39 -12.44
CA LEU A 93 3.79 -11.47 -13.23
C LEU A 93 4.77 -10.89 -14.25
N SER A 94 6.05 -11.22 -14.12
CA SER A 94 7.12 -10.77 -15.00
C SER A 94 7.16 -11.57 -16.29
N PHE A 95 7.04 -10.91 -17.42
CA PHE A 95 7.19 -11.58 -18.72
C PHE A 95 8.63 -11.99 -18.99
N ASN A 96 9.62 -11.21 -18.53
CA ASN A 96 11.02 -11.60 -18.60
C ASN A 96 11.29 -12.94 -17.91
N LYS A 97 10.78 -13.11 -16.69
CA LYS A 97 10.95 -14.33 -15.90
C LYS A 97 10.16 -15.51 -16.45
N ILE A 98 8.93 -15.29 -16.93
CA ILE A 98 8.05 -16.36 -17.45
C ILE A 98 8.54 -16.93 -18.77
N PHE A 99 8.98 -16.05 -19.69
CA PHE A 99 9.39 -16.47 -21.02
C PHE A 99 10.89 -16.68 -21.16
N ASP A 100 11.66 -16.46 -20.08
CA ASP A 100 13.13 -16.48 -20.10
C ASP A 100 13.70 -15.60 -21.22
N GLN A 101 13.12 -14.40 -21.37
CA GLN A 101 13.48 -13.42 -22.40
C GLN A 101 13.64 -12.04 -21.78
N LYS A 102 14.54 -11.25 -22.34
CA LYS A 102 14.75 -9.89 -21.88
C LYS A 102 13.93 -8.89 -22.70
N LEU A 103 12.72 -8.58 -22.25
CA LEU A 103 11.88 -7.53 -22.81
C LEU A 103 12.23 -6.20 -22.14
N SER A 104 13.32 -5.57 -22.61
CA SER A 104 13.79 -4.29 -22.08
C SER A 104 13.98 -3.28 -23.21
N PHE A 105 13.54 -2.03 -23.00
CA PHE A 105 13.69 -0.94 -23.97
C PHE A 105 13.75 0.42 -23.25
N GLY A 106 14.66 1.30 -23.66
CA GLY A 106 14.87 2.58 -22.97
C GLY A 106 15.08 2.37 -21.46
N PRO A 107 14.36 3.06 -20.60
CA PRO A 107 14.45 2.87 -19.15
C PRO A 107 13.66 1.64 -18.64
N VAL A 108 12.85 0.98 -19.47
CA VAL A 108 12.07 -0.21 -19.06
C VAL A 108 12.99 -1.41 -18.98
N LYS A 109 13.13 -1.98 -17.78
CA LYS A 109 13.91 -3.20 -17.53
C LYS A 109 13.08 -4.47 -17.46
N ASP A 110 11.80 -4.37 -17.17
CA ASP A 110 10.83 -5.48 -17.18
C ASP A 110 9.43 -5.00 -17.53
N VAL A 111 8.68 -5.87 -18.19
CA VAL A 111 7.25 -5.68 -18.47
C VAL A 111 6.48 -6.75 -17.73
N LEU A 112 5.44 -6.34 -17.01
CA LEU A 112 4.68 -7.21 -16.11
C LEU A 112 3.19 -7.13 -16.39
N LEU A 113 2.46 -8.17 -16.01
CA LEU A 113 1.03 -8.08 -15.75
C LEU A 113 0.88 -7.75 -14.27
N ALA A 114 0.42 -6.54 -13.98
CA ALA A 114 0.16 -6.07 -12.62
C ALA A 114 -1.31 -6.28 -12.26
N MET A 115 -1.55 -6.75 -11.05
CA MET A 115 -2.88 -6.98 -10.50
C MET A 115 -2.93 -6.46 -9.08
N THR A 116 -4.11 -6.01 -8.64
CA THR A 116 -4.37 -5.65 -7.24
C THR A 116 -5.80 -6.03 -6.87
N TYR A 117 -5.96 -6.64 -5.71
CA TYR A 117 -7.24 -6.83 -5.05
C TYR A 117 -7.27 -5.96 -3.81
N GLU A 118 -8.19 -4.99 -3.80
CA GLU A 118 -8.47 -4.12 -2.66
C GLU A 118 -9.61 -4.72 -1.84
N PHE A 119 -9.47 -4.69 -0.52
CA PHE A 119 -10.50 -5.14 0.41
C PHE A 119 -10.54 -4.28 1.67
N GLY A 120 -11.69 -4.18 2.29
CA GLY A 120 -11.85 -3.36 3.50
C GLY A 120 -13.22 -3.54 4.15
N GLU A 121 -13.50 -2.70 5.14
CA GLU A 121 -14.79 -2.71 5.81
C GLU A 121 -15.90 -2.14 4.90
N GLY A 122 -17.08 -2.73 5.00
CA GLY A 122 -18.22 -2.37 4.17
C GLY A 122 -18.06 -2.85 2.72
N ASP A 123 -18.53 -2.05 1.76
CA ASP A 123 -18.48 -2.37 0.32
C ASP A 123 -17.12 -1.97 -0.31
N THR A 124 -16.01 -2.06 0.43
CA THR A 124 -14.68 -1.70 -0.09
C THR A 124 -14.06 -2.91 -0.75
N GLU A 125 -14.36 -3.09 -2.02
CA GLU A 125 -13.84 -4.19 -2.83
C GLU A 125 -13.61 -3.69 -4.26
N ALA A 126 -12.39 -3.89 -4.77
CA ALA A 126 -12.04 -3.58 -6.16
C ALA A 126 -10.95 -4.51 -6.68
N TYR A 127 -10.98 -4.71 -7.99
CA TYR A 127 -10.02 -5.50 -8.76
C TYR A 127 -9.36 -4.59 -9.77
N LEU A 128 -8.05 -4.56 -9.78
CA LEU A 128 -7.23 -3.78 -10.69
C LEU A 128 -6.36 -4.73 -11.50
N ILE A 129 -6.30 -4.52 -12.81
CA ILE A 129 -5.46 -5.33 -13.69
C ILE A 129 -4.95 -4.49 -14.86
N GLY A 130 -3.70 -4.71 -15.25
CA GLY A 130 -3.14 -4.06 -16.42
C GLY A 130 -1.63 -4.19 -16.56
N PRO A 131 -1.02 -3.49 -17.51
CA PRO A 131 0.44 -3.53 -17.72
C PRO A 131 1.18 -2.81 -16.59
N GLY A 132 2.25 -3.45 -16.11
CA GLY A 132 3.23 -2.89 -15.19
C GLY A 132 4.60 -2.82 -15.83
N PHE A 133 5.40 -1.86 -15.39
CA PHE A 133 6.76 -1.64 -15.86
C PHE A 133 7.70 -1.41 -14.68
N ASP A 134 8.79 -2.16 -14.64
CA ASP A 134 9.92 -1.81 -13.79
C ASP A 134 10.88 -0.93 -14.57
N LEU A 135 11.20 0.23 -14.01
CA LEU A 135 12.03 1.23 -14.67
C LEU A 135 13.42 1.32 -13.99
N ASP A 136 14.46 1.44 -14.83
CA ASP A 136 15.81 1.76 -14.39
C ASP A 136 15.98 3.28 -14.39
N ILE A 137 15.65 3.91 -13.28
CA ILE A 137 15.77 5.36 -13.09
C ILE A 137 17.00 5.62 -12.21
N PRO A 138 18.00 6.35 -12.70
CA PRO A 138 19.22 6.60 -11.95
C PRO A 138 18.95 7.20 -10.56
N GLY A 139 19.53 6.59 -9.53
CA GLY A 139 19.43 7.01 -8.14
C GLY A 139 18.29 6.37 -7.36
N PHE A 140 17.27 5.81 -8.00
CA PHE A 140 16.23 5.07 -7.31
C PHE A 140 16.67 3.64 -6.98
N ASP A 141 16.30 3.14 -5.83
CA ASP A 141 16.47 1.72 -5.46
C ASP A 141 15.55 0.85 -6.33
N TYR A 142 14.32 1.32 -6.54
CA TYR A 142 13.39 0.84 -7.55
C TYR A 142 12.40 1.94 -7.97
N PHE A 143 11.88 1.80 -9.17
CA PHE A 143 10.78 2.59 -9.68
C PHE A 143 9.86 1.70 -10.52
N GLN A 144 8.59 1.60 -10.09
CA GLN A 144 7.56 0.82 -10.76
C GLN A 144 6.50 1.76 -11.29
N LEU A 145 5.93 1.45 -12.45
CA LEU A 145 4.83 2.20 -13.05
C LEU A 145 3.77 1.22 -13.52
N ASN A 146 2.63 1.22 -12.86
CA ASN A 146 1.52 0.34 -13.19
C ASN A 146 0.36 1.15 -13.77
N PHE A 147 -0.31 0.59 -14.77
CA PHE A 147 -1.53 1.13 -15.37
C PHE A 147 -2.63 0.10 -15.17
N TYR A 148 -3.68 0.49 -14.48
CA TYR A 148 -4.73 -0.41 -14.10
C TYR A 148 -6.06 -0.03 -14.74
N GLN A 149 -6.78 -1.02 -15.25
CA GLN A 149 -8.23 -0.96 -15.36
C GLN A 149 -8.80 -1.40 -14.02
N ARG A 150 -9.54 -0.50 -13.37
CA ARG A 150 -10.18 -0.72 -12.08
C ARG A 150 -11.60 -1.17 -12.28
N THR A 151 -12.02 -2.21 -11.56
CA THR A 151 -13.38 -2.77 -11.55
C THR A 151 -13.81 -2.94 -10.10
N THR A 152 -15.02 -2.50 -9.76
CA THR A 152 -15.62 -2.72 -8.42
C THR A 152 -16.58 -3.91 -8.48
N ASP A 153 -17.13 -4.32 -7.33
CA ASP A 153 -18.19 -5.34 -7.27
C ASP A 153 -19.53 -4.86 -7.87
N GLY A 154 -19.57 -3.63 -8.43
CA GLY A 154 -20.77 -3.02 -9.04
C GLY A 154 -21.72 -2.36 -8.02
N SER A 155 -21.45 -2.44 -6.74
CA SER A 155 -22.27 -1.82 -5.71
C SER A 155 -21.94 -0.33 -5.54
N ARG A 156 -20.66 0.05 -5.65
CA ARG A 156 -20.17 1.44 -5.62
C ARG A 156 -19.82 1.93 -7.02
N PRO A 157 -19.89 3.26 -7.30
CA PRO A 157 -19.30 3.83 -8.50
C PRO A 157 -17.77 3.73 -8.44
N GLY A 158 -17.11 3.80 -9.59
CA GLY A 158 -15.66 3.62 -9.75
C GLY A 158 -15.32 2.36 -10.54
N ASP A 159 -16.30 1.86 -11.30
CA ASP A 159 -16.13 0.74 -12.22
C ASP A 159 -15.56 1.22 -13.56
N ASN A 160 -14.75 0.36 -14.22
CA ASN A 160 -14.17 0.62 -15.54
C ASN A 160 -13.36 1.94 -15.65
N VAL A 161 -12.74 2.40 -14.59
CA VAL A 161 -11.89 3.59 -14.59
C VAL A 161 -10.40 3.22 -14.70
N TRP A 162 -9.61 4.10 -15.34
CA TRP A 162 -8.17 3.93 -15.41
C TRP A 162 -7.49 4.56 -14.20
N GLN A 163 -6.49 3.82 -13.67
CA GLN A 163 -5.62 4.25 -12.58
C GLN A 163 -4.15 4.12 -13.00
N ILE A 164 -3.33 5.13 -12.70
CA ILE A 164 -1.89 5.14 -12.92
C ILE A 164 -1.22 5.15 -11.55
N THR A 165 -0.38 4.13 -11.28
CA THR A 165 0.26 3.94 -9.98
C THR A 165 1.78 3.83 -10.13
N PRO A 166 2.55 4.93 -10.01
CA PRO A 166 3.97 4.87 -9.73
C PRO A 166 4.22 4.47 -8.27
N VAL A 167 5.23 3.62 -8.06
CA VAL A 167 5.74 3.19 -6.76
C VAL A 167 7.26 3.31 -6.78
N TRP A 168 7.85 3.88 -5.73
CA TRP A 168 9.29 4.17 -5.73
C TRP A 168 9.95 3.96 -4.39
N ALA A 169 11.27 3.80 -4.40
CA ALA A 169 12.15 3.95 -3.26
C ALA A 169 13.46 4.63 -3.68
N TYR A 170 13.95 5.51 -2.82
CA TYR A 170 15.18 6.25 -3.01
C TYR A 170 15.91 6.39 -1.67
N THR A 171 17.12 5.86 -1.59
CA THR A 171 17.93 5.90 -0.35
C THR A 171 19.03 6.96 -0.46
N ILE A 172 19.11 7.83 0.54
CA ILE A 172 20.12 8.89 0.65
C ILE A 172 21.00 8.60 1.85
N PRO A 173 22.32 8.38 1.69
CA PRO A 173 23.25 8.30 2.81
C PRO A 173 23.31 9.64 3.57
N VAL A 174 23.11 9.61 4.90
CA VAL A 174 23.14 10.79 5.76
C VAL A 174 23.93 10.50 7.02
N GLY A 175 25.17 11.00 7.09
CA GLY A 175 26.07 10.77 8.24
C GLY A 175 26.39 9.30 8.44
N ALA A 176 26.05 8.76 9.62
CA ALA A 176 26.28 7.34 9.95
C ALA A 176 25.10 6.43 9.59
N SER A 177 24.09 6.94 8.90
CA SER A 177 22.88 6.21 8.56
C SER A 177 22.33 6.62 7.20
N ASP A 178 21.07 6.25 6.90
CA ASP A 178 20.41 6.52 5.64
C ASP A 178 19.03 7.14 5.88
N VAL A 179 18.58 7.93 4.92
CA VAL A 179 17.19 8.36 4.78
C VAL A 179 16.60 7.64 3.57
N LEU A 180 15.53 6.90 3.80
CA LEU A 180 14.72 6.26 2.76
C LEU A 180 13.52 7.15 2.45
N ILE A 181 13.34 7.48 1.18
CA ILE A 181 12.15 8.16 0.65
C ILE A 181 11.44 7.18 -0.27
N ASP A 182 10.34 6.63 0.16
CA ASP A 182 9.55 5.69 -0.62
C ASP A 182 8.07 6.04 -0.58
N GLY A 183 7.28 5.34 -1.35
CA GLY A 183 5.84 5.55 -1.38
C GLY A 183 5.24 5.23 -2.73
N PHE A 184 4.01 5.68 -2.88
CA PHE A 184 3.22 5.48 -4.09
C PHE A 184 2.35 6.71 -4.40
N MET A 185 1.79 6.70 -5.60
CA MET A 185 0.73 7.61 -5.99
C MET A 185 -0.32 6.81 -6.76
N ASP A 186 -1.58 6.93 -6.38
CA ASP A 186 -2.71 6.42 -7.15
C ASP A 186 -3.43 7.58 -7.80
N TRP A 187 -3.42 7.59 -9.11
CA TRP A 187 -4.09 8.61 -9.90
C TRP A 187 -5.18 7.96 -10.75
N VAL A 188 -6.41 8.06 -10.29
CA VAL A 188 -7.60 7.69 -11.07
C VAL A 188 -7.94 8.86 -11.99
N VAL A 189 -7.86 8.63 -13.31
CA VAL A 189 -7.96 9.69 -14.33
C VAL A 189 -9.37 9.89 -14.86
N ASP A 190 -10.26 8.91 -14.66
CA ASP A 190 -11.62 8.91 -15.18
C ASP A 190 -12.65 9.13 -14.07
N ASN A 191 -13.85 9.51 -14.46
CA ASN A 191 -15.03 9.48 -13.61
C ASN A 191 -15.90 8.29 -13.98
N ASP A 192 -16.66 7.79 -13.00
CA ASP A 192 -17.71 6.82 -13.21
C ASP A 192 -18.97 7.23 -12.47
N GLU A 193 -20.14 6.79 -12.96
CA GLU A 193 -21.42 7.10 -12.35
C GLU A 193 -22.35 5.88 -12.39
N ASN A 194 -22.97 5.61 -11.25
CA ASN A 194 -24.00 4.60 -11.15
C ASN A 194 -25.19 5.11 -10.32
N ARG A 195 -26.14 4.24 -10.00
CA ARG A 195 -27.34 4.62 -9.23
C ARG A 195 -27.05 5.14 -7.83
N ARG A 196 -25.87 4.88 -7.26
CA ARG A 196 -25.44 5.32 -5.91
C ARG A 196 -24.72 6.67 -5.93
N GLY A 197 -24.33 7.17 -7.11
CA GLY A 197 -23.66 8.46 -7.25
C GLY A 197 -22.52 8.45 -8.26
N THR A 198 -21.70 9.47 -8.19
CA THR A 198 -20.52 9.68 -9.05
C THR A 198 -19.24 9.40 -8.27
N TYR A 199 -18.35 8.61 -8.86
CA TYR A 199 -16.96 8.49 -8.47
C TYR A 199 -16.14 9.44 -9.34
N HIS A 200 -15.52 10.43 -8.73
CA HIS A 200 -14.73 11.42 -9.45
C HIS A 200 -13.28 10.99 -9.58
N ALA A 201 -12.64 11.41 -10.67
CA ALA A 201 -11.20 11.37 -10.82
C ALA A 201 -10.54 11.90 -9.55
N ASN A 202 -9.53 11.17 -9.05
CA ASN A 202 -8.93 11.47 -7.76
C ASN A 202 -7.45 11.12 -7.75
N LEU A 203 -6.74 11.70 -6.81
CA LEU A 203 -5.32 11.48 -6.62
C LEU A 203 -5.04 11.18 -5.16
N HIS A 204 -4.34 10.09 -4.88
CA HIS A 204 -3.73 9.77 -3.60
C HIS A 204 -2.21 9.77 -3.78
N PHE A 205 -1.51 10.67 -3.11
CA PHE A 205 -0.05 10.74 -3.11
C PHE A 205 0.46 10.53 -1.69
N ASN A 206 1.18 9.43 -1.47
CA ASN A 206 1.56 8.94 -0.14
C ASN A 206 3.05 8.63 -0.02
N PRO A 207 3.94 9.64 -0.02
CA PRO A 207 5.36 9.44 0.27
C PRO A 207 5.62 9.31 1.77
N GLN A 208 6.60 8.47 2.10
CA GLN A 208 7.19 8.34 3.42
C GLN A 208 8.64 8.82 3.39
N ILE A 209 9.09 9.52 4.43
CA ILE A 209 10.47 9.91 4.66
C ILE A 209 10.89 9.27 5.96
N LYS A 210 11.83 8.34 5.90
CA LYS A 210 12.22 7.46 7.01
C LYS A 210 13.72 7.48 7.25
N TYR A 211 14.14 7.71 8.48
CA TYR A 211 15.53 7.59 8.92
C TYR A 211 15.79 6.19 9.45
N ASP A 212 16.82 5.51 8.97
CA ASP A 212 17.22 4.20 9.49
C ASP A 212 17.86 4.35 10.88
N LEU A 213 17.01 4.33 11.91
CA LEU A 213 17.41 4.43 13.29
C LEU A 213 18.17 3.17 13.74
N GLY A 214 17.82 2.00 13.17
CA GLY A 214 18.50 0.74 13.45
C GLY A 214 19.97 0.80 13.06
N LYS A 215 20.29 1.29 11.87
CA LYS A 215 21.67 1.51 11.41
C LYS A 215 22.40 2.54 12.26
N ALA A 216 21.77 3.67 12.55
CA ALA A 216 22.36 4.72 13.40
C ALA A 216 22.70 4.24 14.82
N MET A 217 21.92 3.34 15.37
CA MET A 217 22.09 2.77 16.71
C MET A 217 22.90 1.46 16.73
N HIS A 218 23.40 1.00 15.59
CA HIS A 218 24.10 -0.28 15.44
C HIS A 218 23.25 -1.52 15.85
N LEU A 219 21.93 -1.43 15.71
CA LEU A 219 20.99 -2.52 15.98
C LEU A 219 20.75 -3.41 14.74
N GLY A 220 21.18 -2.94 13.57
CA GLY A 220 20.99 -3.58 12.28
C GLY A 220 20.51 -2.58 11.23
N GLU A 221 20.99 -2.73 9.98
CA GLU A 221 20.55 -1.88 8.88
C GLU A 221 19.15 -2.28 8.43
N LYS A 222 18.31 -1.29 8.12
CA LYS A 222 16.96 -1.47 7.58
C LYS A 222 16.00 -2.26 8.49
N GLN A 223 16.26 -2.33 9.79
CA GLN A 223 15.41 -3.05 10.74
C GLN A 223 14.45 -2.13 11.51
N LEU A 224 14.87 -0.89 11.79
CA LEU A 224 14.05 0.07 12.53
C LEU A 224 14.14 1.43 11.86
N TYR A 225 12.99 1.93 11.43
CA TYR A 225 12.86 3.28 10.89
C TYR A 225 11.96 4.15 11.75
N VAL A 226 12.28 5.43 11.79
CA VAL A 226 11.41 6.49 12.31
C VAL A 226 11.28 7.58 11.26
N GLY A 227 10.11 8.18 11.16
CA GLY A 227 9.89 9.15 10.10
C GLY A 227 8.51 9.75 10.07
N VAL A 228 8.13 10.20 8.91
CA VAL A 228 6.82 10.78 8.63
C VAL A 228 6.25 10.20 7.33
N GLU A 229 4.95 10.08 7.30
CA GLU A 229 4.16 9.83 6.10
C GLU A 229 3.40 11.09 5.76
N TYR A 230 3.41 11.47 4.48
CA TYR A 230 2.60 12.54 3.94
C TYR A 230 1.45 11.94 3.12
N ASP A 231 0.22 12.18 3.56
CA ASP A 231 -0.99 11.63 2.97
C ASP A 231 -1.81 12.77 2.33
N TYR A 232 -1.65 12.91 1.02
CA TYR A 232 -2.34 13.90 0.20
C TYR A 232 -3.40 13.25 -0.68
N TRP A 233 -4.61 13.80 -0.61
CA TRP A 233 -5.69 13.43 -1.50
C TRP A 233 -6.30 14.64 -2.19
N LYS A 234 -6.63 14.44 -3.44
CA LYS A 234 -7.59 15.24 -4.18
C LYS A 234 -8.83 14.39 -4.42
N ASN A 235 -10.04 14.90 -4.04
CA ASN A 235 -11.29 14.15 -4.13
C ASN A 235 -11.20 12.77 -3.46
N LYS A 236 -10.83 12.73 -2.19
CA LYS A 236 -10.60 11.46 -1.45
C LYS A 236 -11.73 10.47 -1.64
N TYR A 237 -11.37 9.22 -2.00
CA TYR A 237 -12.29 8.11 -2.30
C TYR A 237 -13.25 8.40 -3.48
N GLY A 238 -12.84 9.26 -4.42
CA GLY A 238 -13.68 9.67 -5.54
C GLY A 238 -14.82 10.62 -5.17
N ILE A 239 -14.86 11.11 -3.94
CA ILE A 239 -15.86 12.06 -3.47
C ILE A 239 -15.39 13.48 -3.80
N LYS A 240 -16.17 14.20 -4.60
CA LYS A 240 -15.83 15.57 -5.01
C LYS A 240 -15.77 16.50 -3.81
N ASP A 241 -14.66 17.26 -3.72
CA ASP A 241 -14.54 18.32 -2.72
C ASP A 241 -15.53 19.44 -2.94
N SER A 242 -16.09 19.94 -1.86
CA SER A 242 -17.07 21.03 -1.89
C SER A 242 -17.01 21.89 -0.63
N GLY A 243 -17.56 23.10 -0.69
CA GLY A 243 -17.68 23.96 0.49
C GLY A 243 -18.54 23.38 1.62
N ALA A 244 -19.38 22.39 1.33
CA ALA A 244 -20.22 21.69 2.32
C ALA A 244 -19.56 20.44 2.89
N PHE A 245 -18.67 19.78 2.14
CA PHE A 245 -18.00 18.55 2.55
C PHE A 245 -16.58 18.48 1.98
N THR A 246 -15.60 18.71 2.83
CA THR A 246 -14.18 18.74 2.44
C THR A 246 -13.63 17.34 2.33
N THR A 247 -13.14 16.98 1.15
CA THR A 247 -12.54 15.70 0.85
C THR A 247 -11.08 15.79 0.41
N ASP A 248 -10.63 16.99 0.01
CA ASP A 248 -9.21 17.23 -0.25
C ASP A 248 -8.43 17.16 1.08
N GLN A 249 -7.47 16.26 1.15
CA GLN A 249 -6.69 15.99 2.35
C GLN A 249 -5.23 16.37 2.17
N ASN A 250 -4.66 16.91 3.24
CA ASN A 250 -3.24 17.24 3.36
C ASN A 250 -2.84 16.95 4.80
N THR A 251 -2.27 15.78 5.03
CA THR A 251 -2.04 15.24 6.37
C THR A 251 -0.62 14.72 6.49
N MET A 252 -0.03 14.89 7.66
CA MET A 252 1.21 14.24 8.06
C MET A 252 0.95 13.33 9.24
N SER A 253 1.51 12.12 9.19
CA SER A 253 1.56 11.16 10.28
C SER A 253 2.99 10.93 10.73
N PHE A 254 3.23 10.86 12.04
CA PHE A 254 4.46 10.29 12.58
C PHE A 254 4.48 8.79 12.33
N LEU A 255 5.65 8.23 12.05
CA LEU A 255 5.83 6.84 11.63
C LEU A 255 6.94 6.17 12.42
N VAL A 256 6.68 4.93 12.87
CA VAL A 256 7.70 3.97 13.33
C VAL A 256 7.48 2.66 12.61
N LYS A 257 8.52 2.14 11.92
CA LYS A 257 8.45 0.90 11.15
C LYS A 257 9.54 -0.06 11.59
N VAL A 258 9.15 -1.31 11.83
CA VAL A 258 10.07 -2.43 12.16
C VAL A 258 9.97 -3.47 11.05
N LEU A 259 11.12 -3.94 10.53
CA LEU A 259 11.22 -5.03 9.57
C LEU A 259 11.75 -6.30 10.26
N PHE A 260 11.27 -7.48 9.84
CA PHE A 260 11.62 -8.80 10.44
C PHE A 260 11.44 -9.96 9.46
#